data_2885ceb9e198a43ee273cdd17bfd6051
#
_entry.id   2885ceb9e198a43ee273cdd17bfd6051
#
_cell.length_a   1.000
_cell.length_b   1.000
_cell.length_c   1.000
_cell.angle_alpha   90.00
_cell.angle_beta   90.00
_cell.angle_gamma   90.00
#
_symmetry.space_group_name_H-M   'P 1'
#
loop_
_entity.id
_entity.type
_entity.pdbx_description
1 polymer ?
#
loop_
_entity_poly.entity_id
_entity_poly.type
_entity_poly.pdbx_seq_one_letter_code
_entity_poly.pdbx_strand_id
1 'polypeptide(L)'
;MRKRFFLGAGRWLTAIAIGFCLFRLLWDGAAAGVPFDTVTAAVVQSVDLSQTKTADGQMLRRLYGLDPAEYAGCALYYPAGDMGVTELLLLRVQTDDQLEAVQAAAQQRLDTQTNTFAGYAPEQYALCKDGSAIVIKGQDVMFVISADKDAAVRAFRAVH
;
A
#
# COMPACT_ATOMS: atom_id res chain seq x y z
N MET A 1 24.91 -58.36 12.17
CA MET A 1 25.01 -57.03 12.86
C MET A 1 24.80 -55.85 11.93
N ARG A 2 23.84 -55.86 10.99
CA ARG A 2 23.68 -54.79 10.00
C ARG A 2 22.33 -54.07 10.01
N LYS A 3 21.40 -54.41 10.89
CA LYS A 3 20.02 -53.83 10.89
C LYS A 3 19.75 -52.70 11.91
N ARG A 4 20.72 -52.37 12.76
CA ARG A 4 20.51 -51.31 13.79
C ARG A 4 20.99 -49.91 13.38
N PHE A 5 21.72 -49.77 12.26
CA PHE A 5 22.25 -48.51 11.82
C PHE A 5 21.24 -47.69 11.01
N PHE A 6 20.25 -48.32 10.38
CA PHE A 6 19.23 -47.61 9.54
C PHE A 6 18.11 -46.94 10.33
N LEU A 7 17.83 -47.36 11.58
CA LEU A 7 16.79 -46.72 12.39
C LEU A 7 17.24 -45.37 13.02
N GLY A 8 18.54 -45.14 13.17
CA GLY A 8 19.11 -43.91 13.69
C GLY A 8 19.06 -42.75 12.67
N ALA A 9 19.37 -43.04 11.42
CA ALA A 9 19.43 -42.04 10.35
C ALA A 9 18.06 -41.40 10.04
N GLY A 10 16.98 -42.20 10.08
CA GLY A 10 15.61 -41.70 9.84
C GLY A 10 15.12 -40.71 10.91
N ARG A 11 15.53 -40.94 12.18
CA ARG A 11 15.15 -40.05 13.31
C ARG A 11 15.85 -38.68 13.24
N TRP A 12 17.08 -38.63 12.74
CA TRP A 12 17.83 -37.39 12.56
C TRP A 12 17.31 -36.57 11.36
N LEU A 13 16.91 -37.24 10.27
CA LEU A 13 16.34 -36.58 9.10
C LEU A 13 14.98 -35.94 9.42
N THR A 14 14.12 -36.58 10.20
CA THR A 14 12.84 -35.99 10.63
C THR A 14 13.05 -34.84 11.60
N ALA A 15 14.01 -34.92 12.52
CA ALA A 15 14.34 -33.82 13.44
C ALA A 15 14.88 -32.59 12.69
N ILE A 16 15.72 -32.79 11.66
CA ILE A 16 16.24 -31.72 10.80
C ILE A 16 15.11 -31.11 9.96
N ALA A 17 14.21 -31.92 9.40
CA ALA A 17 13.08 -31.43 8.63
C ALA A 17 12.09 -30.59 9.49
N ILE A 18 11.81 -31.06 10.71
CA ILE A 18 10.97 -30.33 11.68
C ILE A 18 11.66 -29.02 12.12
N GLY A 19 12.97 -29.10 12.43
CA GLY A 19 13.78 -27.92 12.78
C GLY A 19 13.82 -26.87 11.66
N PHE A 20 13.96 -27.32 10.41
CA PHE A 20 13.94 -26.44 9.24
C PHE A 20 12.54 -25.83 8.99
N CYS A 21 11.47 -26.62 9.20
CA CYS A 21 10.10 -26.14 9.07
C CYS A 21 9.75 -25.12 10.18
N LEU A 22 10.16 -25.38 11.42
CA LEU A 22 10.01 -24.43 12.53
C LEU A 22 10.88 -23.18 12.34
N PHE A 23 12.10 -23.34 11.82
CA PHE A 23 12.98 -22.22 11.48
C PHE A 23 12.36 -21.33 10.41
N ARG A 24 11.76 -21.92 9.36
CA ARG A 24 11.02 -21.19 8.33
C ARG A 24 9.83 -20.45 8.92
N LEU A 25 9.00 -21.11 9.74
CA LEU A 25 7.84 -20.47 10.40
C LEU A 25 8.24 -19.34 11.34
N LEU A 26 9.36 -19.47 12.06
CA LEU A 26 9.88 -18.41 12.94
C LEU A 26 10.55 -17.29 12.14
N TRP A 27 11.18 -17.61 11.01
CA TRP A 27 11.82 -16.61 10.14
C TRP A 27 10.80 -15.79 9.35
N ASP A 28 9.77 -16.44 8.80
CA ASP A 28 8.66 -15.75 8.12
C ASP A 28 7.84 -14.91 9.11
N GLY A 29 7.75 -15.33 10.38
CA GLY A 29 7.11 -14.54 11.44
C GLY A 29 7.93 -13.33 11.91
N ALA A 30 9.26 -13.38 11.79
CA ALA A 30 10.15 -12.26 12.16
C ALA A 30 10.23 -11.16 11.06
N ALA A 31 9.79 -11.49 9.84
CA ALA A 31 9.67 -10.55 8.72
C ALA A 31 8.24 -9.99 8.56
N ALA A 32 7.35 -10.24 9.51
CA ALA A 32 6.01 -9.65 9.50
C ALA A 32 6.13 -8.13 9.72
N GLY A 33 6.23 -7.38 8.62
CA GLY A 33 6.12 -5.93 8.61
C GLY A 33 4.81 -5.47 9.26
N VAL A 34 4.66 -4.19 9.50
CA VAL A 34 3.44 -3.61 10.09
C VAL A 34 2.21 -4.06 9.28
N PRO A 35 1.13 -4.56 9.91
CA PRO A 35 -0.09 -4.93 9.20
C PRO A 35 -0.62 -3.76 8.35
N PHE A 36 -1.09 -4.04 7.12
CA PHE A 36 -1.58 -3.01 6.21
C PHE A 36 -2.73 -2.20 6.81
N ASP A 37 -3.61 -2.85 7.57
CA ASP A 37 -4.72 -2.17 8.26
C ASP A 37 -4.23 -1.15 9.30
N THR A 38 -3.10 -1.42 9.96
CA THR A 38 -2.48 -0.49 10.92
C THR A 38 -1.94 0.74 10.19
N VAL A 39 -1.27 0.55 9.05
CA VAL A 39 -0.79 1.65 8.20
C VAL A 39 -1.97 2.48 7.71
N THR A 40 -2.99 1.82 7.18
CA THR A 40 -4.22 2.47 6.68
C THR A 40 -4.89 3.29 7.78
N ALA A 41 -5.11 2.70 8.96
CA ALA A 41 -5.77 3.39 10.07
C ALA A 41 -5.01 4.64 10.52
N ALA A 42 -3.68 4.57 10.62
CA ALA A 42 -2.84 5.70 11.02
C ALA A 42 -2.91 6.86 10.02
N VAL A 43 -2.88 6.56 8.71
CA VAL A 43 -2.94 7.59 7.68
C VAL A 43 -4.34 8.18 7.56
N VAL A 44 -5.39 7.35 7.55
CA VAL A 44 -6.79 7.81 7.48
C VAL A 44 -7.15 8.74 8.62
N GLN A 45 -6.65 8.50 9.84
CA GLN A 45 -6.88 9.38 10.98
C GLN A 45 -6.16 10.74 10.87
N SER A 46 -5.20 10.88 9.97
CA SER A 46 -4.40 12.10 9.81
C SER A 46 -4.87 13.03 8.70
N VAL A 47 -5.92 12.64 7.96
CA VAL A 47 -6.46 13.37 6.79
C VAL A 47 -7.96 13.57 6.93
N ASP A 48 -8.45 14.76 6.62
CA ASP A 48 -9.89 14.98 6.49
C ASP A 48 -10.42 14.36 5.19
N LEU A 49 -11.12 13.23 5.33
CA LEU A 49 -11.74 12.47 4.24
C LEU A 49 -13.27 12.65 4.18
N SER A 50 -13.83 13.65 4.87
CA SER A 50 -15.28 13.90 4.95
C SER A 50 -15.95 14.14 3.59
N GLN A 51 -15.20 14.65 2.62
CA GLN A 51 -15.67 14.92 1.25
C GLN A 51 -15.26 13.80 0.26
N THR A 52 -14.90 12.62 0.76
CA THR A 52 -14.51 11.47 -0.06
C THR A 52 -15.47 10.30 0.08
N LYS A 53 -15.36 9.35 -0.83
CA LYS A 53 -16.01 8.03 -0.79
C LYS A 53 -14.96 6.94 -0.78
N THR A 54 -15.22 5.88 -0.05
CA THR A 54 -14.40 4.65 -0.13
C THR A 54 -14.67 3.97 -1.47
N ALA A 55 -13.61 3.63 -2.17
CA ALA A 55 -13.69 2.94 -3.45
C ALA A 55 -13.84 1.43 -3.30
N ASP A 56 -14.52 0.83 -4.27
CA ASP A 56 -14.44 -0.60 -4.55
C ASP A 56 -13.32 -0.91 -5.56
N GLY A 57 -13.09 -2.19 -5.84
CA GLY A 57 -12.06 -2.61 -6.80
C GLY A 57 -12.28 -2.12 -8.23
N GLN A 58 -13.52 -1.84 -8.64
CA GLN A 58 -13.81 -1.30 -9.96
C GLN A 58 -13.32 0.14 -10.08
N MET A 59 -13.42 0.92 -9.01
CA MET A 59 -12.96 2.30 -8.99
C MET A 59 -11.44 2.39 -9.06
N LEU A 60 -10.69 1.49 -8.41
CA LEU A 60 -9.24 1.43 -8.56
C LEU A 60 -8.83 1.16 -10.01
N ARG A 61 -9.47 0.19 -10.68
CA ARG A 61 -9.23 -0.08 -12.10
C ARG A 61 -9.54 1.12 -12.98
N ARG A 62 -10.65 1.82 -12.70
CA ARG A 62 -11.11 2.97 -13.50
C ARG A 62 -10.19 4.18 -13.36
N LEU A 63 -9.73 4.49 -12.14
CA LEU A 63 -8.97 5.72 -11.87
C LEU A 63 -7.47 5.55 -12.08
N TYR A 64 -6.94 4.34 -11.82
CA TYR A 64 -5.50 4.05 -11.82
C TYR A 64 -5.08 2.99 -12.83
N GLY A 65 -6.03 2.25 -13.45
CA GLY A 65 -5.72 1.12 -14.30
C GLY A 65 -5.14 -0.10 -13.57
N LEU A 66 -5.22 -0.13 -12.23
CA LEU A 66 -4.64 -1.17 -11.38
C LEU A 66 -5.71 -2.19 -10.96
N ASP A 67 -5.40 -3.49 -11.01
CA ASP A 67 -6.29 -4.54 -10.50
C ASP A 67 -6.01 -4.81 -9.02
N PRO A 68 -6.97 -4.60 -8.10
CA PRO A 68 -6.76 -4.83 -6.67
C PRO A 68 -6.38 -6.27 -6.33
N ALA A 69 -6.72 -7.26 -7.18
CA ALA A 69 -6.36 -8.66 -6.96
C ALA A 69 -4.85 -8.94 -7.09
N GLU A 70 -4.10 -8.03 -7.73
CA GLU A 70 -2.65 -8.16 -7.92
C GLU A 70 -1.84 -7.61 -6.73
N TYR A 71 -2.50 -7.03 -5.71
CA TYR A 71 -1.86 -6.36 -4.59
C TYR A 71 -2.18 -7.05 -3.26
N ALA A 72 -1.27 -6.95 -2.30
CA ALA A 72 -1.44 -7.52 -0.97
C ALA A 72 -2.42 -6.72 -0.09
N GLY A 73 -2.61 -5.44 -0.40
CA GLY A 73 -3.55 -4.56 0.28
C GLY A 73 -3.88 -3.33 -0.55
N CYS A 74 -5.11 -2.84 -0.45
CA CYS A 74 -5.55 -1.64 -1.15
C CYS A 74 -6.61 -0.91 -0.33
N ALA A 75 -6.44 0.41 -0.17
CA ALA A 75 -7.45 1.31 0.35
C ALA A 75 -7.45 2.59 -0.49
N LEU A 76 -8.59 2.94 -1.08
CA LEU A 76 -8.75 4.12 -1.92
C LEU A 76 -9.94 4.94 -1.43
N TYR A 77 -9.69 6.21 -1.16
CA TYR A 77 -10.66 7.25 -0.87
C TYR A 77 -10.57 8.29 -1.98
N TYR A 78 -11.66 8.52 -2.69
CA TYR A 78 -11.71 9.39 -3.85
C TYR A 78 -12.79 10.46 -3.69
N PRO A 79 -12.74 11.60 -4.39
CA PRO A 79 -13.70 12.69 -4.24
C PRO A 79 -15.15 12.24 -4.40
N ALA A 80 -16.02 12.67 -3.47
CA ALA A 80 -17.44 12.36 -3.51
C ALA A 80 -18.21 13.12 -4.58
N GLY A 81 -17.69 14.26 -5.02
CA GLY A 81 -18.30 15.15 -6.03
C GLY A 81 -17.30 15.53 -7.11
N ASP A 82 -17.85 16.04 -8.22
CA ASP A 82 -17.09 16.34 -9.45
C ASP A 82 -16.10 17.51 -9.30
N MET A 83 -16.29 18.35 -8.29
CA MET A 83 -15.41 19.48 -7.98
C MET A 83 -14.38 19.18 -6.89
N GLY A 84 -14.37 17.95 -6.36
CA GLY A 84 -13.41 17.53 -5.34
C GLY A 84 -12.10 17.03 -5.96
N VAL A 85 -10.99 17.22 -5.23
CA VAL A 85 -9.68 16.65 -5.58
C VAL A 85 -9.04 15.87 -4.41
N THR A 86 -9.60 15.99 -3.19
CA THR A 86 -9.10 15.25 -2.03
C THR A 86 -9.16 13.75 -2.29
N GLU A 87 -8.01 13.11 -2.27
CA GLU A 87 -7.87 11.69 -2.63
C GLU A 87 -6.75 11.07 -1.79
N LEU A 88 -6.95 9.83 -1.36
CA LEU A 88 -5.95 9.04 -0.65
C LEU A 88 -5.97 7.62 -1.20
N LEU A 89 -4.84 7.18 -1.77
CA LEU A 89 -4.59 5.80 -2.12
C LEU A 89 -3.49 5.25 -1.20
N LEU A 90 -3.77 4.11 -0.59
CA LEU A 90 -2.78 3.27 0.07
C LEU A 90 -2.80 1.91 -0.62
N LEU A 91 -1.63 1.42 -0.99
CA LEU A 91 -1.49 0.16 -1.72
C LEU A 91 -0.24 -0.57 -1.26
N ARG A 92 -0.38 -1.86 -0.94
CA ARG A 92 0.73 -2.77 -0.65
C ARG A 92 0.97 -3.68 -1.83
N VAL A 93 2.16 -3.59 -2.42
CA VAL A 93 2.57 -4.49 -3.50
C VAL A 93 2.87 -5.89 -2.95
N GLN A 94 2.75 -6.91 -3.80
CA GLN A 94 3.17 -8.27 -3.48
C GLN A 94 4.66 -8.46 -3.74
N THR A 95 5.20 -7.76 -4.74
CA THR A 95 6.59 -7.83 -5.18
C THR A 95 7.11 -6.44 -5.53
N ASP A 96 8.40 -6.21 -5.33
CA ASP A 96 9.01 -4.88 -5.48
C ASP A 96 8.99 -4.36 -6.93
N ASP A 97 8.91 -5.24 -7.93
CA ASP A 97 8.78 -4.87 -9.34
C ASP A 97 7.46 -4.16 -9.68
N GLN A 98 6.44 -4.29 -8.84
CA GLN A 98 5.17 -3.57 -8.99
C GLN A 98 5.25 -2.10 -8.56
N LEU A 99 6.26 -1.69 -7.77
CA LEU A 99 6.35 -0.33 -7.21
C LEU A 99 6.39 0.75 -8.28
N GLU A 100 7.15 0.53 -9.35
CA GLU A 100 7.27 1.49 -10.46
C GLU A 100 5.91 1.70 -11.17
N ALA A 101 5.18 0.61 -11.43
CA ALA A 101 3.87 0.68 -12.07
C ALA A 101 2.85 1.44 -11.20
N VAL A 102 2.83 1.19 -9.88
CA VAL A 102 1.93 1.89 -8.96
C VAL A 102 2.30 3.37 -8.86
N GLN A 103 3.59 3.70 -8.77
CA GLN A 103 4.06 5.09 -8.74
C GLN A 103 3.67 5.84 -10.03
N ALA A 104 3.85 5.21 -11.18
CA ALA A 104 3.48 5.78 -12.48
C ALA A 104 1.97 6.02 -12.59
N ALA A 105 1.14 5.07 -12.13
CA ALA A 105 -0.31 5.21 -12.08
C ALA A 105 -0.75 6.35 -11.16
N ALA A 106 -0.14 6.49 -9.99
CA ALA A 106 -0.41 7.60 -9.07
C ALA A 106 0.00 8.95 -9.68
N GLN A 107 1.14 9.03 -10.35
CA GLN A 107 1.57 10.24 -11.05
C GLN A 107 0.62 10.60 -12.19
N GLN A 108 0.22 9.64 -13.01
CA GLN A 108 -0.75 9.86 -14.09
C GLN A 108 -2.10 10.36 -13.55
N ARG A 109 -2.53 9.83 -12.40
CA ARG A 109 -3.74 10.29 -11.72
C ARG A 109 -3.62 11.75 -11.27
N LEU A 110 -2.49 12.11 -10.65
CA LEU A 110 -2.20 13.50 -10.24
C LEU A 110 -2.20 14.45 -11.44
N ASP A 111 -1.55 14.06 -12.53
CA ASP A 111 -1.50 14.87 -13.76
C ASP A 111 -2.90 15.08 -14.36
N THR A 112 -3.72 14.02 -14.36
CA THR A 112 -5.11 14.07 -14.81
C THR A 112 -5.92 15.05 -13.97
N GLN A 113 -5.85 14.98 -12.64
CA GLN A 113 -6.54 15.90 -11.74
C GLN A 113 -6.05 17.34 -11.94
N THR A 114 -4.75 17.54 -11.97
CA THR A 114 -4.15 18.86 -12.19
C THR A 114 -4.62 19.50 -13.50
N ASN A 115 -4.60 18.73 -14.59
CA ASN A 115 -5.04 19.21 -15.90
C ASN A 115 -6.55 19.47 -15.94
N THR A 116 -7.36 18.67 -15.26
CA THR A 116 -8.81 18.84 -15.18
C THR A 116 -9.18 20.19 -14.57
N PHE A 117 -8.47 20.62 -13.54
CA PHE A 117 -8.80 21.86 -12.82
C PHE A 117 -7.99 23.07 -13.28
N ALA A 118 -7.05 22.90 -14.20
CA ALA A 118 -6.26 23.99 -14.75
C ALA A 118 -7.17 25.04 -15.46
N GLY A 119 -7.07 26.28 -15.03
CA GLY A 119 -7.71 27.42 -15.68
C GLY A 119 -9.13 27.73 -15.22
N TYR A 120 -9.84 26.88 -14.46
CA TYR A 120 -11.19 27.21 -14.00
C TYR A 120 -11.43 27.00 -12.48
N ALA A 121 -10.64 26.23 -11.80
CA ALA A 121 -10.78 25.95 -10.37
C ALA A 121 -9.43 26.14 -9.64
N PRO A 122 -9.03 27.37 -9.34
CA PRO A 122 -7.69 27.69 -8.85
C PRO A 122 -7.36 27.04 -7.50
N GLU A 123 -8.34 26.88 -6.60
CA GLU A 123 -8.14 26.24 -5.30
C GLU A 123 -7.83 24.75 -5.46
N GLN A 124 -8.59 24.02 -6.30
CA GLN A 124 -8.38 22.62 -6.60
C GLN A 124 -7.06 22.39 -7.34
N TYR A 125 -6.77 23.28 -8.29
CA TYR A 125 -5.48 23.25 -8.99
C TYR A 125 -4.30 23.44 -8.03
N ALA A 126 -4.37 24.42 -7.14
CA ALA A 126 -3.35 24.66 -6.13
C ALA A 126 -3.19 23.44 -5.18
N LEU A 127 -4.31 22.83 -4.77
CA LEU A 127 -4.28 21.64 -3.93
C LEU A 127 -3.60 20.45 -4.65
N CYS A 128 -3.84 20.24 -5.94
CA CYS A 128 -3.11 19.23 -6.71
C CYS A 128 -1.62 19.52 -6.79
N LYS A 129 -1.21 20.79 -6.93
CA LYS A 129 0.21 21.18 -7.06
C LYS A 129 0.96 21.13 -5.73
N ASP A 130 0.37 21.68 -4.69
CA ASP A 130 1.05 21.94 -3.41
C ASP A 130 0.64 20.96 -2.31
N GLY A 131 -0.57 20.39 -2.42
CA GLY A 131 -1.17 19.47 -1.45
C GLY A 131 -1.05 17.99 -1.82
N SER A 132 -0.23 17.63 -2.80
CA SER A 132 -0.06 16.22 -3.22
C SER A 132 1.28 15.64 -2.79
N ALA A 133 1.31 14.32 -2.58
CA ALA A 133 2.53 13.55 -2.36
C ALA A 133 2.36 12.09 -2.80
N ILE A 134 3.43 11.52 -3.34
CA ILE A 134 3.60 10.08 -3.56
C ILE A 134 4.77 9.64 -2.69
N VAL A 135 4.55 8.69 -1.79
CA VAL A 135 5.56 8.21 -0.84
C VAL A 135 5.59 6.69 -0.88
N ILE A 136 6.80 6.14 -1.00
CA ILE A 136 7.04 4.69 -0.97
C ILE A 136 7.86 4.37 0.27
N LYS A 137 7.47 3.33 1.01
CA LYS A 137 8.25 2.79 2.12
C LYS A 137 8.07 1.27 2.22
N GLY A 138 9.17 0.54 1.99
CA GLY A 138 9.09 -0.92 1.80
C GLY A 138 8.17 -1.25 0.63
N GLN A 139 7.18 -2.10 0.86
CA GLN A 139 6.19 -2.51 -0.14
C GLN A 139 4.92 -1.63 -0.13
N ASP A 140 4.86 -0.61 0.70
CA ASP A 140 3.71 0.29 0.78
C ASP A 140 3.92 1.56 -0.06
N VAL A 141 2.90 1.89 -0.83
CA VAL A 141 2.81 3.13 -1.61
C VAL A 141 1.64 3.93 -1.09
N MET A 142 1.88 5.20 -0.75
CA MET A 142 0.86 6.18 -0.43
C MET A 142 0.84 7.26 -1.51
N PHE A 143 -0.34 7.55 -2.05
CA PHE A 143 -0.62 8.76 -2.81
C PHE A 143 -1.70 9.55 -2.11
N VAL A 144 -1.48 10.84 -1.93
CA VAL A 144 -2.43 11.74 -1.27
C VAL A 144 -2.53 13.06 -2.01
N ILE A 145 -3.75 13.61 -2.12
CA ILE A 145 -4.05 15.00 -2.46
C ILE A 145 -4.92 15.53 -1.32
N SER A 146 -4.37 16.37 -0.45
CA SER A 146 -5.09 16.95 0.69
C SER A 146 -4.37 18.17 1.24
N ALA A 147 -5.12 19.06 1.89
CA ALA A 147 -4.55 20.10 2.73
C ALA A 147 -3.72 19.52 3.89
N ASP A 148 -4.05 18.29 4.33
CA ASP A 148 -3.38 17.56 5.40
C ASP A 148 -2.20 16.69 4.90
N LYS A 149 -1.73 16.87 3.66
CA LYS A 149 -0.65 16.08 3.04
C LYS A 149 0.52 15.80 3.98
N ASP A 150 1.01 16.83 4.67
CA ASP A 150 2.18 16.69 5.53
C ASP A 150 1.90 15.84 6.77
N ALA A 151 0.67 15.90 7.31
CA ALA A 151 0.24 15.01 8.39
C ALA A 151 0.15 13.55 7.90
N ALA A 152 -0.40 13.32 6.72
CA ALA A 152 -0.45 11.99 6.09
C ALA A 152 0.94 11.41 5.89
N VAL A 153 1.87 12.20 5.34
CA VAL A 153 3.27 11.77 5.11
C VAL A 153 3.97 11.42 6.42
N ARG A 154 3.77 12.23 7.48
CA ARG A 154 4.34 11.93 8.81
C ARG A 154 3.74 10.65 9.39
N ALA A 155 2.42 10.49 9.34
CA ALA A 155 1.74 9.30 9.85
C ALA A 155 2.21 8.03 9.10
N PHE A 156 2.27 8.07 7.77
CA PHE A 156 2.74 6.98 6.94
C PHE A 156 4.18 6.57 7.27
N ARG A 157 5.07 7.54 7.47
CA ARG A 157 6.48 7.27 7.82
C ARG A 157 6.67 6.78 9.25
N ALA A 158 5.81 7.17 10.17
CA ALA A 158 5.93 6.83 11.59
C ALA A 158 5.55 5.38 11.90
N VAL A 159 4.70 4.75 11.07
CA VAL A 159 4.26 3.36 11.26
C VAL A 159 5.18 2.34 10.61
N HIS A 160 6.21 2.77 9.89
CA HIS A 160 7.23 1.92 9.27
C HIS A 160 8.58 2.10 9.98
#